data_6d6480d1891291282daf478da87163b2
#
_entry.id   6d6480d1891291282daf478da87163b2
#
_cell.length_a   1.000
_cell.length_b   1.000
_cell.length_c   1.000
_cell.angle_alpha   90.00
_cell.angle_beta   90.00
_cell.angle_gamma   90.00
#
_symmetry.space_group_name_H-M   'P 1'
#
loop_
_entity.id
_entity.type
_entity.pdbx_description
1 polymer ?
#
loop_
_entity_poly.entity_id
_entity_poly.type
_entity_poly.pdbx_seq_one_letter_code
_entity_poly.pdbx_strand_id
1 'polypeptide(L)'
;MKLIRCHIENFGVLSDFDFSFAEGLTTICQSNGFGKSTFAAFIKAMFYGFPRTGARNIVENERKRYDPWQGGKYGGYLEFEVQGVSYRVTRYFGKTAAKDTFSLLNLTNRRPSTRFSEKIGEELFQLDADSFARSTYVPQLSANDMQATTSIRTKLSNLVDDTNDLRNYDTAEKKLRDYRTKFRA
;
A
#
# COMPACT_ATOMS: atom_id res chain seq x y z
N MET A 1 -4.88 9.37 -10.34
CA MET A 1 -5.70 8.75 -9.28
C MET A 1 -6.12 9.80 -8.29
N LYS A 2 -7.35 9.73 -7.78
CA LYS A 2 -7.90 10.64 -6.77
C LYS A 2 -8.52 9.81 -5.66
N LEU A 3 -8.23 10.12 -4.40
CA LEU A 3 -8.95 9.55 -3.25
C LEU A 3 -10.29 10.28 -3.10
N ILE A 4 -11.36 9.56 -2.79
CA ILE A 4 -12.71 10.11 -2.66
C ILE A 4 -13.11 10.13 -1.20
N ARG A 5 -13.21 8.99 -0.57
CA ARG A 5 -13.56 8.84 0.85
C ARG A 5 -13.08 7.51 1.40
N CYS A 6 -13.05 7.40 2.71
CA CYS A 6 -12.83 6.12 3.38
C CYS A 6 -13.69 6.00 4.63
N HIS A 7 -13.88 4.78 5.05
CA HIS A 7 -14.46 4.40 6.34
C HIS A 7 -13.56 3.38 7.02
N ILE A 8 -13.23 3.63 8.26
CA ILE A 8 -12.43 2.76 9.10
C ILE A 8 -13.37 2.17 10.16
N GLU A 9 -13.65 0.87 10.10
CA GLU A 9 -14.39 0.22 11.17
C GLU A 9 -13.55 0.21 12.45
N ASN A 10 -12.35 -0.37 12.39
CA ASN A 10 -11.35 -0.28 13.45
C ASN A 10 -9.94 -0.42 12.86
N PHE A 11 -9.04 0.46 13.25
CA PHE A 11 -7.63 0.43 12.85
C PHE A 11 -6.78 1.23 13.85
N GLY A 12 -5.99 0.55 14.66
CA GLY A 12 -5.26 1.17 15.76
C GLY A 12 -6.19 1.92 16.70
N VAL A 13 -5.97 3.23 16.85
CA VAL A 13 -6.77 4.13 17.70
C VAL A 13 -8.08 4.59 17.04
N LEU A 14 -8.21 4.44 15.71
CA LEU A 14 -9.38 4.88 14.97
C LEU A 14 -10.48 3.80 14.98
N SER A 15 -11.70 4.21 15.30
CA SER A 15 -12.89 3.37 15.30
C SER A 15 -14.08 4.17 14.77
N ASP A 16 -14.89 3.55 13.91
CA ASP A 16 -16.07 4.14 13.28
C ASP A 16 -15.77 5.54 12.71
N PHE A 17 -14.69 5.61 11.91
CA PHE A 17 -14.16 6.88 11.43
C PHE A 17 -14.39 7.03 9.92
N ASP A 18 -15.15 8.06 9.54
CA ASP A 18 -15.39 8.44 8.15
C ASP A 18 -14.57 9.66 7.78
N PHE A 19 -14.02 9.64 6.57
CA PHE A 19 -13.28 10.77 6.03
C PHE A 19 -13.51 10.93 4.52
N SER A 20 -13.78 12.18 4.09
CA SER A 20 -13.89 12.55 2.68
C SER A 20 -12.73 13.43 2.28
N PHE A 21 -12.09 13.09 1.16
CA PHE A 21 -10.95 13.84 0.64
C PHE A 21 -11.44 15.00 -0.22
N ALA A 22 -10.83 16.17 -0.03
CA ALA A 22 -11.07 17.32 -0.89
C ALA A 22 -10.42 17.14 -2.27
N GLU A 23 -10.82 17.96 -3.22
CA GLU A 23 -10.09 18.08 -4.49
C GLU A 23 -8.75 18.79 -4.26
N GLY A 24 -7.67 18.20 -4.80
CA GLY A 24 -6.32 18.73 -4.62
C GLY A 24 -5.73 18.41 -3.25
N LEU A 25 -5.26 19.42 -2.52
CA LEU A 25 -4.61 19.25 -1.24
C LEU A 25 -5.64 19.06 -0.11
N THR A 26 -5.51 17.99 0.64
CA THR A 26 -6.29 17.75 1.86
C THR A 26 -5.38 17.89 3.07
N THR A 27 -5.72 18.81 3.98
CA THR A 27 -4.98 19.02 5.23
C THR A 27 -5.79 18.53 6.42
N ILE A 28 -5.16 17.71 7.28
CA ILE A 28 -5.77 17.21 8.52
C ILE A 28 -5.05 17.85 9.70
N CYS A 29 -5.71 18.83 10.32
CA CYS A 29 -5.22 19.51 11.50
C CYS A 29 -6.01 19.02 12.74
N GLN A 30 -5.38 18.20 13.55
CA GLN A 30 -5.96 17.60 14.76
C GLN A 30 -4.90 17.54 15.87
N SER A 31 -5.34 17.42 17.12
CA SER A 31 -4.49 17.30 18.28
C SER A 31 -3.51 16.11 18.18
N ASN A 32 -2.45 16.14 18.98
CA ASN A 32 -1.55 14.99 19.10
C ASN A 32 -2.32 13.82 19.72
N GLY A 33 -2.07 12.60 19.21
CA GLY A 33 -2.79 11.41 19.66
C GLY A 33 -4.09 11.11 18.90
N PHE A 34 -4.63 12.04 18.10
CA PHE A 34 -5.85 11.80 17.32
C PHE A 34 -5.77 10.58 16.39
N GLY A 35 -4.57 10.20 15.95
CA GLY A 35 -4.39 9.08 15.02
C GLY A 35 -4.05 9.47 13.58
N LYS A 36 -3.49 10.68 13.35
CA LYS A 36 -3.07 11.12 11.99
C LYS A 36 -2.14 10.11 11.30
N SER A 37 -1.14 9.61 12.01
CA SER A 37 -0.22 8.59 11.49
C SER A 37 -0.90 7.24 11.30
N THR A 38 -1.87 6.90 12.16
CA THR A 38 -2.71 5.71 12.04
C THR A 38 -3.57 5.79 10.78
N PHE A 39 -4.15 6.96 10.51
CA PHE A 39 -4.95 7.21 9.30
C PHE A 39 -4.11 7.06 8.02
N ALA A 40 -2.92 7.66 8.00
CA ALA A 40 -2.01 7.51 6.86
C ALA A 40 -1.57 6.04 6.66
N ALA A 41 -1.29 5.31 7.75
CA ALA A 41 -0.98 3.88 7.70
C ALA A 41 -2.17 3.04 7.21
N PHE A 42 -3.41 3.42 7.56
CA PHE A 42 -4.61 2.79 7.04
C PHE A 42 -4.68 2.90 5.51
N ILE A 43 -4.48 4.11 4.96
CA ILE A 43 -4.49 4.32 3.50
C ILE A 43 -3.44 3.42 2.82
N LYS A 44 -2.21 3.37 3.36
CA LYS A 44 -1.17 2.47 2.86
C LYS A 44 -1.60 1.01 2.93
N ALA A 45 -2.17 0.56 4.05
CA ALA A 45 -2.63 -0.81 4.23
C ALA A 45 -3.79 -1.17 3.29
N MET A 46 -4.66 -0.23 2.92
CA MET A 46 -5.74 -0.46 1.96
C MET A 46 -5.19 -0.76 0.56
N PHE A 47 -4.08 -0.16 0.15
CA PHE A 47 -3.46 -0.42 -1.15
C PHE A 47 -2.54 -1.65 -1.16
N TYR A 48 -1.75 -1.85 -0.11
CA TYR A 48 -0.68 -2.85 -0.10
C TYR A 48 -0.93 -4.03 0.83
N GLY A 49 -1.92 -3.93 1.72
CA GLY A 49 -2.05 -4.87 2.82
C GLY A 49 -0.92 -4.69 3.84
N PHE A 50 -0.73 -5.67 4.70
CA PHE A 50 0.41 -5.73 5.60
C PHE A 50 1.51 -6.64 5.05
N PRO A 51 2.79 -6.26 5.18
CA PRO A 51 3.89 -7.13 4.80
C PRO A 51 3.86 -8.42 5.63
N ARG A 52 4.21 -9.54 5.00
CA ARG A 52 4.42 -10.80 5.71
C ARG A 52 5.74 -10.70 6.47
N THR A 53 5.66 -10.49 7.77
CA THR A 53 6.83 -10.43 8.64
C THR A 53 6.74 -11.47 9.73
N GLY A 54 7.86 -12.14 10.03
CA GLY A 54 8.01 -12.99 11.20
C GLY A 54 8.37 -12.20 12.48
N ALA A 55 8.47 -10.87 12.40
CA ALA A 55 8.87 -10.05 13.52
C ALA A 55 7.87 -10.17 14.68
N ARG A 56 8.41 -10.46 15.87
CA ARG A 56 7.64 -10.54 17.11
C ARG A 56 7.43 -9.17 17.74
N ASN A 57 8.31 -8.22 17.44
CA ASN A 57 8.26 -6.85 17.95
C ASN A 57 7.12 -6.05 17.31
N ILE A 58 6.35 -5.33 18.12
CA ILE A 58 5.24 -4.48 17.67
C ILE A 58 5.75 -3.35 16.74
N VAL A 59 6.95 -2.84 16.98
CA VAL A 59 7.51 -1.73 16.17
C VAL A 59 7.77 -2.18 14.73
N GLU A 60 8.23 -3.40 14.55
CA GLU A 60 8.57 -3.98 13.23
C GLU A 60 7.38 -4.69 12.56
N ASN A 61 6.31 -4.94 13.29
CA ASN A 61 5.13 -5.64 12.81
C ASN A 61 3.94 -4.69 12.77
N GLU A 62 3.74 -4.04 11.62
CA GLU A 62 2.64 -3.08 11.42
C GLU A 62 1.26 -3.69 11.72
N ARG A 63 1.03 -4.98 11.42
CA ARG A 63 -0.23 -5.66 11.73
C ARG A 63 -0.52 -5.66 13.21
N LYS A 64 0.48 -5.92 14.05
CA LYS A 64 0.33 -5.88 15.51
C LYS A 64 0.26 -4.45 16.04
N ARG A 65 1.00 -3.54 15.41
CA ARG A 65 1.03 -2.13 15.81
C ARG A 65 -0.32 -1.45 15.65
N TYR A 66 -1.06 -1.81 14.60
CA TYR A 66 -2.36 -1.23 14.30
C TYR A 66 -3.53 -2.16 14.61
N ASP A 67 -3.29 -3.30 15.29
CA ASP A 67 -4.35 -4.18 15.79
C ASP A 67 -5.25 -3.40 16.76
N PRO A 68 -6.56 -3.30 16.50
CA PRO A 68 -7.45 -2.49 17.32
C PRO A 68 -7.64 -3.12 18.69
N TRP A 69 -7.22 -2.43 19.73
CA TRP A 69 -7.34 -2.86 21.13
C TRP A 69 -8.79 -2.86 21.63
N GLN A 70 -9.67 -2.05 21.03
CA GLN A 70 -11.10 -2.04 21.28
C GLN A 70 -11.84 -3.25 20.66
N GLY A 71 -11.17 -4.07 19.88
CA GLY A 71 -11.76 -5.19 19.16
C GLY A 71 -12.58 -4.77 17.95
N GLY A 72 -13.46 -5.66 17.47
CA GLY A 72 -14.26 -5.44 16.28
C GLY A 72 -13.57 -5.88 14.98
N LYS A 73 -14.15 -5.51 13.83
CA LYS A 73 -13.57 -5.83 12.53
C LYS A 73 -12.40 -4.90 12.24
N TYR A 74 -11.23 -5.46 12.06
CA TYR A 74 -10.00 -4.75 11.81
C TYR A 74 -9.87 -4.41 10.32
N GLY A 75 -10.10 -3.17 9.94
CA GLY A 75 -10.06 -2.70 8.55
C GLY A 75 -11.17 -1.72 8.20
N GLY A 76 -11.61 -1.76 6.96
CA GLY A 76 -12.64 -0.86 6.44
C GLY A 76 -12.64 -0.80 4.91
N TYR A 77 -13.02 0.36 4.34
CA TYR A 77 -12.94 0.56 2.90
C TYR A 77 -12.31 1.91 2.52
N LEU A 78 -11.80 1.98 1.30
CA LEU A 78 -11.27 3.19 0.67
C LEU A 78 -11.84 3.30 -0.74
N GLU A 79 -12.40 4.48 -1.08
CA GLU A 79 -12.88 4.80 -2.41
C GLU A 79 -11.88 5.71 -3.13
N PHE A 80 -11.62 5.39 -4.37
CA PHE A 80 -10.70 6.13 -5.21
C PHE A 80 -11.13 6.09 -6.68
N GLU A 81 -10.65 7.05 -7.46
CA GLU A 81 -10.91 7.14 -8.89
C GLU A 81 -9.62 6.96 -9.68
N VAL A 82 -9.71 6.17 -10.75
CA VAL A 82 -8.63 5.98 -11.73
C VAL A 82 -9.22 6.03 -13.12
N GLN A 83 -8.70 6.92 -13.97
CA GLN A 83 -9.14 7.08 -15.37
C GLN A 83 -10.68 7.28 -15.50
N GLY A 84 -11.26 8.07 -14.60
CA GLY A 84 -12.70 8.40 -14.62
C GLY A 84 -13.60 7.27 -14.07
N VAL A 85 -13.03 6.17 -13.58
CA VAL A 85 -13.79 5.07 -12.97
C VAL A 85 -13.55 5.03 -11.48
N SER A 86 -14.63 5.04 -10.70
CA SER A 86 -14.57 4.98 -9.24
C SER A 86 -14.61 3.54 -8.74
N TYR A 87 -13.74 3.24 -7.80
CA TYR A 87 -13.60 1.92 -7.17
C TYR A 87 -13.68 2.04 -5.65
N ARG A 88 -14.18 0.99 -5.01
CA ARG A 88 -14.05 0.78 -3.56
C ARG A 88 -13.23 -0.47 -3.32
N VAL A 89 -12.10 -0.30 -2.66
CA VAL A 89 -11.36 -1.42 -2.08
C VAL A 89 -11.81 -1.61 -0.63
N THR A 90 -12.13 -2.83 -0.25
CA THR A 90 -12.47 -3.21 1.12
C THR A 90 -11.47 -4.25 1.58
N ARG A 91 -10.85 -4.02 2.74
CA ARG A 91 -9.94 -4.98 3.37
C ARG A 91 -10.28 -5.13 4.84
N TYR A 92 -10.32 -6.39 5.27
CA TYR A 92 -10.33 -6.73 6.68
C TYR A 92 -9.13 -7.62 6.98
N PHE A 93 -8.46 -7.30 8.05
CA PHE A 93 -7.22 -7.96 8.46
C PHE A 93 -7.50 -8.93 9.60
N GLY A 94 -7.04 -10.16 9.44
CA GLY A 94 -7.09 -11.16 10.48
C GLY A 94 -5.82 -11.16 11.36
N LYS A 95 -5.78 -12.03 12.34
CA LYS A 95 -4.56 -12.27 13.15
C LYS A 95 -3.38 -12.76 12.30
N THR A 96 -3.67 -13.38 11.17
CA THR A 96 -2.68 -13.87 10.19
C THR A 96 -3.09 -13.44 8.79
N ALA A 97 -2.12 -13.32 7.89
CA ALA A 97 -2.37 -12.95 6.49
C ALA A 97 -3.35 -13.89 5.76
N ALA A 98 -3.40 -15.17 6.16
CA ALA A 98 -4.34 -16.12 5.58
C ALA A 98 -5.82 -15.84 5.91
N LYS A 99 -6.07 -15.02 6.93
CA LYS A 99 -7.43 -14.61 7.35
C LYS A 99 -7.80 -13.21 6.85
N ASP A 100 -6.93 -12.59 6.06
CA ASP A 100 -7.25 -11.31 5.44
C ASP A 100 -8.30 -11.50 4.36
N THR A 101 -9.17 -10.52 4.22
CA THR A 101 -10.15 -10.48 3.14
C THR A 101 -9.90 -9.26 2.27
N PHE A 102 -10.10 -9.42 0.98
CA PHE A 102 -9.98 -8.37 -0.01
C PHE A 102 -11.16 -8.41 -0.95
N SER A 103 -11.74 -7.27 -1.24
CA SER A 103 -12.71 -7.13 -2.31
C SER A 103 -12.56 -5.78 -3.01
N LEU A 104 -12.79 -5.78 -4.30
CA LEU A 104 -12.79 -4.60 -5.14
C LEU A 104 -14.14 -4.46 -5.83
N LEU A 105 -14.81 -3.33 -5.63
CA LEU A 105 -16.08 -2.99 -6.25
C LEU A 105 -15.88 -1.82 -7.19
N ASN A 106 -16.37 -1.95 -8.42
CA ASN A 106 -16.51 -0.81 -9.32
C ASN A 106 -17.81 -0.08 -8.97
N LEU A 107 -17.69 1.15 -8.48
CA LEU A 107 -18.83 1.97 -8.03
C LEU A 107 -19.67 2.51 -9.18
N THR A 108 -19.08 2.65 -10.36
CA THR A 108 -19.78 3.19 -11.54
C THR A 108 -20.86 2.20 -12.02
N ASN A 109 -20.55 0.91 -12.04
CA ASN A 109 -21.49 -0.14 -12.48
C ASN A 109 -22.01 -1.00 -11.32
N ARG A 110 -21.57 -0.76 -10.09
CA ARG A 110 -21.95 -1.48 -8.85
C ARG A 110 -21.69 -2.99 -8.91
N ARG A 111 -20.62 -3.39 -9.61
CA ARG A 111 -20.25 -4.82 -9.76
C ARG A 111 -18.87 -5.08 -9.19
N PRO A 112 -18.63 -6.30 -8.67
CA PRO A 112 -17.27 -6.73 -8.33
C PRO A 112 -16.34 -6.53 -9.53
N SER A 113 -15.12 -6.09 -9.28
CA SER A 113 -14.12 -5.84 -10.32
C SER A 113 -12.89 -6.70 -10.09
N THR A 114 -12.38 -7.23 -11.18
CA THR A 114 -11.11 -7.97 -11.22
C THR A 114 -9.99 -7.16 -11.89
N ARG A 115 -10.23 -5.86 -12.11
CA ARG A 115 -9.26 -4.98 -12.79
C ARG A 115 -7.94 -4.91 -12.06
N PHE A 116 -7.98 -4.94 -10.72
CA PHE A 116 -6.81 -4.94 -9.85
C PHE A 116 -6.87 -6.15 -8.94
N SER A 117 -5.72 -6.76 -8.70
CA SER A 117 -5.57 -7.86 -7.76
C SER A 117 -5.45 -7.35 -6.30
N GLU A 118 -5.17 -8.26 -5.37
CA GLU A 118 -4.81 -7.88 -3.99
C GLU A 118 -3.56 -6.98 -3.91
N LYS A 119 -2.74 -6.97 -4.97
CA LYS A 119 -1.56 -6.11 -5.08
C LYS A 119 -1.88 -4.76 -5.74
N ILE A 120 -3.06 -4.24 -5.47
CA ILE A 120 -3.57 -3.02 -6.08
C ILE A 120 -2.60 -1.83 -6.00
N GLY A 121 -1.84 -1.69 -4.91
CA GLY A 121 -0.84 -0.64 -4.75
C GLY A 121 0.31 -0.78 -5.76
N GLU A 122 0.83 -2.00 -5.96
CA GLU A 122 1.88 -2.26 -6.94
C GLU A 122 1.39 -1.97 -8.37
N GLU A 123 0.15 -2.35 -8.67
CA GLU A 123 -0.44 -2.17 -9.99
C GLU A 123 -0.76 -0.70 -10.31
N LEU A 124 -1.22 0.07 -9.31
CA LEU A 124 -1.57 1.48 -9.47
C LEU A 124 -0.35 2.41 -9.51
N PHE A 125 0.57 2.22 -8.57
CA PHE A 125 1.71 3.13 -8.38
C PHE A 125 2.98 2.65 -9.07
N GLN A 126 2.98 1.41 -9.57
CA GLN A 126 4.18 0.77 -10.14
C GLN A 126 5.36 0.75 -9.15
N LEU A 127 5.06 0.74 -7.85
CA LEU A 127 6.00 0.71 -6.73
C LEU A 127 5.62 -0.42 -5.79
N ASP A 128 6.61 -1.14 -5.27
CA ASP A 128 6.39 -2.02 -4.13
C ASP A 128 6.10 -1.22 -2.85
N ALA A 129 5.61 -1.89 -1.81
CA ALA A 129 5.18 -1.26 -0.56
C ALA A 129 6.30 -0.49 0.14
N ASP A 130 7.56 -0.97 0.06
CA ASP A 130 8.72 -0.34 0.68
C ASP A 130 9.13 0.92 -0.10
N SER A 131 9.17 0.84 -1.42
CA SER A 131 9.43 1.98 -2.31
C SER A 131 8.36 3.07 -2.17
N PHE A 132 7.08 2.68 -2.08
CA PHE A 132 5.99 3.61 -1.82
C PHE A 132 6.14 4.30 -0.46
N ALA A 133 6.48 3.54 0.59
CA ALA A 133 6.68 4.08 1.93
C ALA A 133 7.86 5.08 2.02
N ARG A 134 8.85 4.95 1.14
CA ARG A 134 10.04 5.84 1.11
C ARG A 134 9.93 7.01 0.14
N SER A 135 9.01 6.98 -0.80
CA SER A 135 8.87 8.01 -1.84
C SER A 135 7.61 8.83 -1.73
N THR A 136 6.47 8.17 -1.56
CA THR A 136 5.14 8.80 -1.61
C THR A 136 4.55 8.99 -0.21
N TYR A 137 4.78 8.03 0.67
CA TYR A 137 4.37 8.10 2.06
C TYR A 137 5.53 8.65 2.90
N VAL A 138 5.48 9.95 3.23
CA VAL A 138 6.51 10.58 4.07
C VAL A 138 6.05 10.50 5.53
N PRO A 139 6.54 9.55 6.32
CA PRO A 139 6.23 9.48 7.74
C PRO A 139 6.89 10.63 8.48
N GLN A 140 6.50 10.84 9.73
CA GLN A 140 7.12 11.81 10.60
C GLN A 140 8.64 11.51 10.69
N LEU A 141 9.44 12.47 10.25
CA LEU A 141 10.87 12.39 9.99
C LEU A 141 11.67 11.42 10.88
N SER A 142 12.09 10.32 10.30
CA SER A 142 13.36 9.71 10.65
C SER A 142 14.38 10.16 9.59
N ALA A 143 15.19 11.14 9.92
CA ALA A 143 16.19 11.72 8.99
C ALA A 143 17.22 10.68 8.47
N ASN A 144 17.21 9.47 9.00
CA ASN A 144 18.14 8.39 8.68
C ASN A 144 17.63 7.38 7.62
N ASP A 145 16.36 7.44 7.20
CA ASP A 145 15.78 6.43 6.30
C ASP A 145 15.59 6.87 4.85
N MET A 146 16.20 7.97 4.44
CA MET A 146 16.14 8.46 3.05
C MET A 146 17.04 7.69 2.06
N GLN A 147 17.46 6.47 2.36
CA GLN A 147 18.17 5.67 1.38
C GLN A 147 17.18 5.12 0.33
N ALA A 148 17.39 5.50 -0.92
CA ALA A 148 16.61 4.97 -2.03
C ALA A 148 16.74 3.45 -2.08
N THR A 149 15.60 2.75 -2.13
CA THR A 149 15.57 1.29 -2.33
C THR A 149 16.19 0.94 -3.69
N THR A 150 16.63 -0.31 -3.84
CA THR A 150 17.11 -0.82 -5.13
C THR A 150 16.06 -0.60 -6.23
N SER A 151 14.78 -0.81 -5.92
CA SER A 151 13.67 -0.58 -6.85
C SER A 151 13.55 0.90 -7.28
N ILE A 152 13.68 1.86 -6.35
CA ILE A 152 13.70 3.30 -6.67
C ILE A 152 14.94 3.66 -7.50
N ARG A 153 16.12 3.15 -7.12
CA ARG A 153 17.36 3.38 -7.87
C ARG A 153 17.27 2.86 -9.29
N THR A 154 16.77 1.64 -9.47
CA THR A 154 16.56 1.06 -10.80
C THR A 154 15.59 1.91 -11.64
N LYS A 155 14.48 2.38 -11.06
CA LYS A 155 13.53 3.24 -11.78
C LYS A 155 14.12 4.61 -12.14
N LEU A 156 14.89 5.22 -11.26
CA LEU A 156 15.57 6.48 -11.55
C LEU A 156 16.65 6.29 -12.62
N SER A 157 17.43 5.21 -12.55
CA SER A 157 18.38 4.83 -13.60
C SER A 157 17.67 4.64 -14.95
N ASN A 158 16.49 3.99 -14.91
CA ASN A 158 15.65 3.76 -16.09
C ASN A 158 15.07 5.04 -16.71
N LEU A 159 14.95 6.12 -15.97
CA LEU A 159 14.50 7.42 -16.47
C LEU A 159 15.66 8.24 -17.10
N VAL A 160 16.90 7.91 -16.76
CA VAL A 160 18.11 8.62 -17.24
C VAL A 160 18.68 7.92 -18.46
N ASP A 161 18.58 6.59 -18.54
CA ASP A 161 19.03 5.80 -19.68
C ASP A 161 17.82 5.42 -20.54
N ASP A 162 17.95 5.57 -21.85
CA ASP A 162 16.93 5.43 -22.89
C ASP A 162 16.01 4.19 -22.66
N THR A 163 14.72 4.39 -22.77
CA THR A 163 13.62 3.53 -22.31
C THR A 163 13.60 2.10 -22.87
N ASN A 164 14.44 1.78 -23.86
CA ASN A 164 14.48 0.45 -24.49
C ASN A 164 15.54 -0.50 -23.91
N ASP A 165 16.65 -0.01 -23.38
CA ASP A 165 17.75 -0.89 -22.91
C ASP A 165 17.47 -1.57 -21.58
N LEU A 166 16.60 -1.06 -20.78
CA LEU A 166 16.39 -1.49 -19.38
C LEU A 166 15.30 -2.54 -19.20
N ARG A 167 14.31 -2.58 -20.08
CA ARG A 167 13.48 -3.79 -20.24
C ARG A 167 14.31 -4.99 -20.61
N ASN A 168 15.41 -4.75 -21.32
CA ASN A 168 16.39 -5.77 -21.68
C ASN A 168 17.25 -6.20 -20.48
N TYR A 169 17.65 -5.28 -19.57
CA TYR A 169 18.50 -5.62 -18.43
C TYR A 169 17.79 -6.52 -17.41
N ASP A 170 16.60 -6.14 -16.93
CA ASP A 170 15.84 -6.96 -15.97
C ASP A 170 15.45 -8.32 -16.57
N THR A 171 15.12 -8.33 -17.87
CA THR A 171 14.81 -9.57 -18.59
C THR A 171 16.06 -10.44 -18.76
N ALA A 172 17.21 -9.83 -19.02
CA ALA A 172 18.49 -10.52 -19.15
C ALA A 172 18.98 -11.08 -17.78
N GLU A 173 18.87 -10.28 -16.72
CA GLU A 173 19.22 -10.72 -15.36
C GLU A 173 18.34 -11.89 -14.89
N LYS A 174 17.04 -11.81 -15.15
CA LYS A 174 16.10 -12.91 -14.82
C LYS A 174 16.45 -14.17 -15.60
N LYS A 175 16.73 -14.07 -16.90
CA LYS A 175 17.17 -15.19 -17.72
C LYS A 175 18.48 -15.77 -17.22
N LEU A 176 19.45 -14.93 -16.84
CA LEU A 176 20.73 -15.39 -16.29
C LEU A 176 20.58 -16.11 -14.95
N ARG A 177 19.70 -15.64 -14.07
CA ARG A 177 19.37 -16.33 -12.81
C ARG A 177 18.71 -17.68 -13.07
N ASP A 178 17.77 -17.75 -14.00
CA ASP A 178 17.08 -18.99 -14.39
C ASP A 178 18.06 -20.01 -15.02
N TYR A 179 18.98 -19.54 -15.88
CA TYR A 179 20.05 -20.39 -16.43
C TYR A 179 20.98 -20.88 -15.32
N ARG A 180 21.42 -20.00 -14.41
CA ARG A 180 22.29 -20.41 -13.31
C ARG A 180 21.67 -21.48 -12.41
N THR A 181 20.34 -21.42 -12.21
CA THR A 181 19.61 -22.43 -11.42
C THR A 181 19.54 -23.77 -12.14
N LYS A 182 19.40 -23.77 -13.47
CA LYS A 182 19.38 -24.99 -14.31
C LYS A 182 20.74 -25.71 -14.40
N PHE A 183 21.84 -24.99 -14.26
CA PHE A 183 23.20 -25.57 -14.34
C PHE A 183 23.80 -25.92 -12.97
N ARG A 184 23.08 -25.72 -11.86
CA ARG A 184 23.49 -26.12 -10.51
C ARG A 184 22.77 -27.38 -9.99
N ALA A 185 21.96 -28.03 -10.82
CA ALA A 185 21.29 -29.29 -10.48
C ALA A 185 22.12 -30.50 -10.94
#